data_f4ca94ad95a55dae1e2dcfc22493efee
#
_entry.id   f4ca94ad95a55dae1e2dcfc22493efee
#
_cell.length_a   1.000
_cell.length_b   1.000
_cell.length_c   1.000
_cell.angle_alpha   90.00
_cell.angle_beta   90.00
_cell.angle_gamma   90.00
#
_symmetry.space_group_name_H-M   'P 1'
#
loop_
_entity.id
_entity.type
_entity.pdbx_description
1 polymer ?
#
loop_
_entity_poly.entity_id
_entity_poly.type
_entity_poly.pdbx_seq_one_letter_code
_entity_poly.pdbx_strand_id
1 'polypeptide(L)'
;ISKIQQIILFLLTSSNDTAIFECKMFPPVALQPTDDIPAKRFLSAKKSVICDVRMEEFTLKKLTALFLALLMLVSMCACASPASTEDDAYQAKVALCLVTPVNDGAWSQLAYDAVMKAKDTYNISVKYTENIKPTEMEAVFTDYASQGYDLIIGHSFSFGDAALAVAERYPDTKFIVIDGTVSSENVASYTLKMQEVGYLEGIAAGMMTKTNKVGFVAGLVGPAIIKVAEGYKLGVQAVNPNCDVYTAYTGSTEDVQKSKEAAQAMIDKGVDLI
;
A
#
# COMPACT_ATOMS: atom_id res chain seq x y z
N ILE A 1 9.28 -16.05 -8.58
CA ILE A 1 8.28 -15.05 -8.12
C ILE A 1 8.64 -14.74 -6.69
N SER A 2 8.91 -13.45 -6.35
CA SER A 2 9.24 -13.07 -4.98
C SER A 2 8.04 -13.31 -4.04
N LYS A 3 8.30 -13.52 -2.75
CA LYS A 3 7.24 -13.75 -1.75
C LYS A 3 6.21 -12.60 -1.74
N ILE A 4 6.68 -11.36 -1.93
CA ILE A 4 5.82 -10.17 -2.03
C ILE A 4 4.88 -10.26 -3.24
N GLN A 5 5.36 -10.76 -4.39
CA GLN A 5 4.51 -10.96 -5.57
C GLN A 5 3.40 -12.00 -5.33
N GLN A 6 3.67 -13.04 -4.53
CA GLN A 6 2.63 -14.02 -4.15
C GLN A 6 1.56 -13.41 -3.25
N ILE A 7 1.97 -12.56 -2.28
CA ILE A 7 1.04 -11.83 -1.40
C ILE A 7 0.16 -10.88 -2.21
N ILE A 8 0.76 -10.12 -3.12
CA ILE A 8 0.05 -9.20 -4.01
C ILE A 8 -0.96 -9.97 -4.87
N LEU A 9 -0.55 -11.09 -5.48
CA LEU A 9 -1.43 -11.90 -6.32
C LEU A 9 -2.60 -12.47 -5.51
N PHE A 10 -2.35 -12.93 -4.28
CA PHE A 10 -3.40 -13.43 -3.38
C PHE A 10 -4.41 -12.34 -2.99
N LEU A 11 -3.95 -11.15 -2.62
CA LEU A 11 -4.82 -10.02 -2.28
C LEU A 11 -5.74 -9.63 -3.44
N LEU A 12 -5.28 -9.81 -4.68
CA LEU A 12 -6.04 -9.52 -5.88
C LEU A 12 -7.02 -10.63 -6.28
N THR A 13 -6.77 -11.89 -5.89
CA THR A 13 -7.58 -13.05 -6.28
C THR A 13 -8.48 -13.59 -5.19
N SER A 14 -8.41 -13.03 -3.98
CA SER A 14 -9.12 -13.54 -2.79
C SER A 14 -10.64 -13.25 -2.80
N SER A 15 -11.14 -12.36 -3.66
CA SER A 15 -12.58 -12.23 -3.89
C SER A 15 -13.03 -13.30 -4.89
N ASN A 16 -14.04 -14.10 -4.52
CA ASN A 16 -14.58 -15.19 -5.34
C ASN A 16 -15.30 -14.73 -6.62
N ASP A 17 -15.22 -13.45 -6.96
CA ASP A 17 -15.79 -12.89 -8.17
C ASP A 17 -14.70 -12.62 -9.19
N THR A 18 -14.91 -13.13 -10.39
CA THR A 18 -14.07 -13.01 -11.57
C THR A 18 -13.95 -11.54 -12.04
N ALA A 19 -13.37 -10.68 -11.23
CA ALA A 19 -12.95 -9.36 -11.68
C ALA A 19 -11.67 -9.52 -12.52
N ILE A 20 -11.75 -9.17 -13.79
CA ILE A 20 -10.60 -9.21 -14.70
C ILE A 20 -9.72 -8.01 -14.39
N PHE A 21 -8.55 -8.26 -13.79
CA PHE A 21 -7.58 -7.23 -13.43
C PHE A 21 -6.62 -6.95 -14.58
N GLU A 22 -6.44 -5.70 -14.94
CA GLU A 22 -5.36 -5.26 -15.81
C GLU A 22 -4.17 -4.82 -14.94
N CYS A 23 -3.14 -5.66 -14.88
CA CYS A 23 -1.94 -5.40 -14.06
C CYS A 23 -0.86 -4.76 -14.92
N LYS A 24 -0.46 -3.51 -14.62
CA LYS A 24 0.83 -2.99 -15.08
C LYS A 24 1.89 -3.43 -14.07
N MET A 25 2.54 -4.55 -14.36
CA MET A 25 3.65 -5.06 -13.56
C MET A 25 4.88 -4.14 -13.67
N PHE A 26 5.68 -4.13 -12.58
CA PHE A 26 7.00 -3.51 -12.56
C PHE A 26 7.83 -3.94 -13.78
N PRO A 27 8.55 -3.03 -14.44
CA PRO A 27 9.48 -3.43 -15.48
C PRO A 27 10.53 -4.39 -14.90
N PRO A 28 10.93 -5.44 -15.66
CA PRO A 28 11.97 -6.34 -15.20
C PRO A 28 13.27 -5.54 -15.02
N VAL A 29 13.85 -5.59 -13.81
CA VAL A 29 15.19 -5.07 -13.55
C VAL A 29 16.15 -5.91 -14.37
N ALA A 30 16.67 -5.34 -15.44
CA ALA A 30 17.76 -5.91 -16.21
C ALA A 30 19.02 -5.83 -15.36
N LEU A 31 19.40 -6.93 -14.72
CA LEU A 31 20.71 -7.11 -14.15
C LEU A 31 21.72 -7.13 -15.31
N GLN A 32 22.39 -6.00 -15.53
CA GLN A 32 23.60 -5.99 -16.34
C GLN A 32 24.75 -6.54 -15.51
N PRO A 33 25.51 -7.51 -16.00
CA PRO A 33 26.74 -7.96 -15.36
C PRO A 33 27.79 -6.85 -15.56
N THR A 34 28.23 -6.22 -14.48
CA THR A 34 29.44 -5.39 -14.51
C THR A 34 30.64 -6.28 -14.24
N ASP A 35 31.45 -6.39 -15.26
CA ASP A 35 32.75 -7.03 -15.28
C ASP A 35 33.74 -6.35 -14.33
N ASP A 36 34.58 -7.21 -13.72
CA ASP A 36 35.97 -6.98 -13.32
C ASP A 36 36.32 -5.85 -12.31
N ILE A 37 36.43 -6.27 -11.05
CA ILE A 37 37.39 -5.66 -10.12
C ILE A 37 38.45 -6.71 -9.75
N PRO A 38 39.72 -6.54 -10.11
CA PRO A 38 40.75 -7.52 -9.83
C PRO A 38 41.13 -7.52 -8.35
N ALA A 39 41.07 -8.70 -7.76
CA ALA A 39 41.51 -9.03 -6.40
C ALA A 39 43.06 -9.05 -6.33
N LYS A 40 43.70 -7.89 -6.29
CA LYS A 40 45.12 -7.77 -5.96
C LYS A 40 45.46 -6.34 -5.47
N ARG A 41 45.10 -6.03 -4.21
CA ARG A 41 45.76 -4.94 -3.46
C ARG A 41 45.41 -4.92 -1.98
N PHE A 42 45.62 -6.03 -1.30
CA PHE A 42 45.60 -6.04 0.18
C PHE A 42 46.63 -7.04 0.75
N LEU A 43 47.89 -6.88 0.33
CA LEU A 43 49.01 -7.56 0.96
C LEU A 43 50.23 -6.70 0.84
N SER A 44 50.36 -5.68 1.67
CA SER A 44 51.68 -5.14 2.08
C SER A 44 51.49 -3.99 3.06
N ALA A 45 51.51 -4.29 4.34
CA ALA A 45 52.00 -3.42 5.41
C ALA A 45 51.98 -4.17 6.76
N LYS A 46 52.76 -5.25 6.84
CA LYS A 46 53.24 -5.71 8.14
C LYS A 46 54.53 -4.93 8.42
N LYS A 47 54.47 -3.85 9.16
CA LYS A 47 55.58 -3.26 9.81
C LYS A 47 55.44 -3.43 11.31
N SER A 48 56.27 -4.31 11.84
CA SER A 48 56.46 -4.61 13.27
C SER A 48 56.77 -3.33 14.05
N VAL A 49 55.91 -3.02 15.00
CA VAL A 49 56.24 -2.15 16.13
C VAL A 49 56.40 -3.06 17.34
N ILE A 50 57.64 -3.45 17.63
CA ILE A 50 58.02 -4.08 18.90
C ILE A 50 58.10 -2.92 19.89
N CYS A 51 57.11 -2.81 20.76
CA CYS A 51 57.18 -1.97 21.93
C CYS A 51 57.87 -2.79 23.06
N ASP A 52 59.05 -2.35 23.40
CA ASP A 52 59.80 -2.84 24.57
C ASP A 52 59.01 -2.44 25.84
N VAL A 53 58.25 -3.36 26.39
CA VAL A 53 57.57 -3.18 27.69
C VAL A 53 58.51 -3.66 28.78
N ARG A 54 59.16 -2.72 29.42
CA ARG A 54 59.96 -2.89 30.65
C ARG A 54 59.07 -3.48 31.74
N MET A 55 59.28 -4.71 32.11
CA MET A 55 58.54 -5.39 33.21
C MET A 55 59.02 -4.81 34.57
N GLU A 56 58.26 -3.84 35.07
CA GLU A 56 58.31 -3.49 36.48
C GLU A 56 57.35 -4.42 37.25
N GLU A 57 57.73 -4.84 38.45
CA GLU A 57 57.04 -5.80 39.31
C GLU A 57 55.55 -5.46 39.49
N PHE A 58 54.70 -6.19 38.84
CA PHE A 58 53.25 -6.12 39.01
C PHE A 58 52.88 -6.87 40.28
N THR A 59 52.63 -6.17 41.38
CA THR A 59 52.15 -6.78 42.61
C THR A 59 50.83 -7.51 42.39
N LEU A 60 50.64 -8.66 43.03
CA LEU A 60 49.46 -9.55 42.96
C LEU A 60 48.12 -8.78 43.07
N LYS A 61 48.10 -7.67 43.83
CA LYS A 61 46.94 -6.78 43.97
C LYS A 61 46.56 -6.04 42.67
N LYS A 62 47.51 -5.75 41.78
CA LYS A 62 47.20 -5.09 40.48
C LYS A 62 46.69 -6.12 39.46
N LEU A 63 47.16 -7.39 39.57
CA LEU A 63 46.65 -8.47 38.73
C LEU A 63 45.17 -8.82 39.07
N THR A 64 44.82 -8.86 40.36
CA THR A 64 43.45 -9.10 40.80
C THR A 64 42.49 -7.95 40.39
N ALA A 65 42.96 -6.71 40.46
CA ALA A 65 42.16 -5.55 39.99
C ALA A 65 41.93 -5.58 38.49
N LEU A 66 42.94 -5.96 37.68
CA LEU A 66 42.81 -6.09 36.23
C LEU A 66 41.86 -7.25 35.85
N PHE A 67 41.92 -8.37 36.58
CA PHE A 67 41.05 -9.52 36.38
C PHE A 67 39.59 -9.20 36.72
N LEU A 68 39.35 -8.47 37.82
CA LEU A 68 38.02 -7.99 38.20
C LEU A 68 37.45 -6.96 37.19
N ALA A 69 38.28 -6.06 36.66
CA ALA A 69 37.88 -5.11 35.64
C ALA A 69 37.56 -5.83 34.32
N LEU A 70 38.31 -6.87 33.95
CA LEU A 70 38.04 -7.68 32.76
C LEU A 70 36.74 -8.51 32.92
N LEU A 71 36.49 -9.05 34.12
CA LEU A 71 35.24 -9.76 34.45
C LEU A 71 34.03 -8.82 34.40
N MET A 72 34.15 -7.58 34.85
CA MET A 72 33.08 -6.58 34.73
C MET A 72 32.83 -6.17 33.24
N LEU A 73 33.89 -6.05 32.44
CA LEU A 73 33.74 -5.79 31.01
C LEU A 73 33.07 -6.95 30.24
N VAL A 74 33.37 -8.19 30.60
CA VAL A 74 32.73 -9.38 30.00
C VAL A 74 31.28 -9.51 30.45
N SER A 75 30.93 -9.13 31.70
CA SER A 75 29.53 -9.17 32.17
C SER A 75 28.68 -8.06 31.55
N MET A 76 29.23 -6.95 31.09
CA MET A 76 28.49 -5.93 30.32
C MET A 76 28.24 -6.33 28.85
N CYS A 77 29.05 -7.22 28.29
CA CYS A 77 28.80 -7.79 26.95
C CYS A 77 27.76 -8.92 26.91
N ALA A 78 27.45 -9.54 28.08
CA ALA A 78 26.52 -10.66 28.14
C ALA A 78 25.02 -10.25 28.18
N CYS A 79 24.71 -8.97 28.26
CA CYS A 79 23.32 -8.46 28.26
C CYS A 79 22.89 -7.82 26.91
N ALA A 80 23.68 -7.93 25.85
CA ALA A 80 23.23 -7.65 24.50
C ALA A 80 22.90 -8.97 23.81
N SER A 81 21.94 -9.73 24.33
CA SER A 81 21.11 -10.56 23.46
C SER A 81 20.40 -9.57 22.52
N PRO A 82 20.52 -9.68 21.19
CA PRO A 82 19.60 -8.97 20.33
C PRO A 82 18.22 -9.41 20.80
N ALA A 83 17.43 -8.48 21.32
CA ALA A 83 16.03 -8.69 21.47
C ALA A 83 15.57 -9.04 20.05
N SER A 84 15.27 -10.32 19.81
CA SER A 84 14.50 -10.71 18.63
C SER A 84 13.21 -9.92 18.77
N THR A 85 13.10 -8.84 18.02
CA THR A 85 11.85 -8.12 17.91
C THR A 85 10.85 -9.14 17.38
N GLU A 86 9.62 -9.15 17.86
CA GLU A 86 8.55 -10.03 17.35
C GLU A 86 8.46 -9.95 15.80
N ASP A 87 8.95 -8.86 15.23
CA ASP A 87 9.03 -8.60 13.80
C ASP A 87 9.93 -9.57 13.01
N ASP A 88 10.98 -10.15 13.62
CA ASP A 88 11.88 -11.13 12.97
C ASP A 88 11.19 -12.49 12.73
N ALA A 89 10.04 -12.73 13.35
CA ALA A 89 9.25 -13.95 13.18
C ALA A 89 8.40 -13.95 11.91
N TYR A 90 8.16 -12.79 11.29
CA TYR A 90 7.30 -12.62 10.13
C TYR A 90 8.11 -12.59 8.83
N GLN A 91 7.45 -13.05 7.73
CA GLN A 91 8.07 -13.07 6.40
C GLN A 91 8.12 -11.69 5.73
N ALA A 92 7.20 -10.80 6.09
CA ALA A 92 7.12 -9.42 5.62
C ALA A 92 6.24 -8.58 6.56
N LYS A 93 6.46 -7.27 6.56
CA LYS A 93 5.65 -6.25 7.25
C LYS A 93 4.80 -5.51 6.23
N VAL A 94 3.50 -5.56 6.40
CA VAL A 94 2.53 -4.94 5.49
C VAL A 94 1.72 -3.88 6.23
N ALA A 95 1.61 -2.69 5.65
CA ALA A 95 0.73 -1.63 6.13
C ALA A 95 -0.45 -1.44 5.17
N LEU A 96 -1.67 -1.31 5.71
CA LEU A 96 -2.87 -0.97 4.97
C LEU A 96 -3.35 0.42 5.38
N CYS A 97 -3.47 1.33 4.42
CA CYS A 97 -3.90 2.71 4.61
C CYS A 97 -5.27 2.93 3.96
N LEU A 98 -6.24 3.39 4.76
CA LEU A 98 -7.64 3.48 4.41
C LEU A 98 -8.16 4.91 4.56
N VAL A 99 -9.03 5.34 3.65
CA VAL A 99 -9.67 6.68 3.68
C VAL A 99 -10.95 6.69 4.51
N THR A 100 -11.58 5.53 4.73
CA THR A 100 -12.78 5.33 5.53
C THR A 100 -12.55 4.29 6.64
N PRO A 101 -13.47 4.14 7.61
CA PRO A 101 -13.35 3.14 8.67
C PRO A 101 -13.36 1.71 8.13
N VAL A 102 -12.71 0.78 8.83
CA VAL A 102 -12.69 -0.66 8.48
C VAL A 102 -14.07 -1.33 8.53
N ASN A 103 -15.04 -0.69 9.17
CA ASN A 103 -16.42 -1.18 9.29
C ASN A 103 -17.41 -0.36 8.43
N ASP A 104 -16.94 0.20 7.32
CA ASP A 104 -17.78 0.97 6.38
C ASP A 104 -18.82 0.10 5.63
N GLY A 105 -18.78 -1.19 5.83
CA GLY A 105 -19.68 -2.16 5.21
C GLY A 105 -19.39 -2.47 3.74
N ALA A 106 -18.34 -1.86 3.17
CA ALA A 106 -18.04 -1.97 1.74
C ALA A 106 -16.53 -1.88 1.44
N TRP A 107 -16.06 -0.70 1.04
CA TRP A 107 -14.76 -0.48 0.42
C TRP A 107 -13.57 -0.78 1.35
N SER A 108 -13.49 -0.11 2.50
CA SER A 108 -12.39 -0.31 3.45
C SER A 108 -12.47 -1.65 4.16
N GLN A 109 -13.68 -2.11 4.49
CA GLN A 109 -13.87 -3.41 5.12
C GLN A 109 -13.36 -4.55 4.24
N LEU A 110 -13.64 -4.52 2.94
CA LEU A 110 -13.18 -5.54 1.99
C LEU A 110 -11.64 -5.63 1.95
N ALA A 111 -10.96 -4.49 1.93
CA ALA A 111 -9.51 -4.45 1.95
C ALA A 111 -8.94 -4.96 3.28
N TYR A 112 -9.54 -4.56 4.39
CA TYR A 112 -9.15 -5.03 5.72
C TYR A 112 -9.27 -6.55 5.84
N ASP A 113 -10.43 -7.10 5.49
CA ASP A 113 -10.68 -8.56 5.55
C ASP A 113 -9.69 -9.34 4.66
N ALA A 114 -9.40 -8.82 3.46
CA ALA A 114 -8.45 -9.43 2.55
C ALA A 114 -7.02 -9.45 3.11
N VAL A 115 -6.56 -8.34 3.71
CA VAL A 115 -5.21 -8.24 4.29
C VAL A 115 -5.11 -9.09 5.56
N MET A 116 -6.17 -9.14 6.40
CA MET A 116 -6.20 -10.02 7.58
C MET A 116 -6.17 -11.50 7.19
N LYS A 117 -6.89 -11.90 6.14
CA LYS A 117 -6.80 -13.25 5.59
C LYS A 117 -5.39 -13.56 5.05
N ALA A 118 -4.74 -12.59 4.40
CA ALA A 118 -3.35 -12.73 3.95
C ALA A 118 -2.38 -12.90 5.13
N LYS A 119 -2.59 -12.19 6.25
CA LYS A 119 -1.81 -12.33 7.47
C LYS A 119 -1.78 -13.79 7.95
N ASP A 120 -2.95 -14.42 8.03
CA ASP A 120 -3.07 -15.80 8.50
C ASP A 120 -2.47 -16.81 7.52
N THR A 121 -2.54 -16.49 6.21
CA THR A 121 -2.08 -17.40 5.14
C THR A 121 -0.58 -17.36 4.93
N TYR A 122 0.05 -16.18 5.04
CA TYR A 122 1.44 -15.95 4.61
C TYR A 122 2.41 -15.63 5.75
N ASN A 123 1.97 -15.72 7.00
CA ASN A 123 2.78 -15.36 8.16
C ASN A 123 3.42 -13.97 8.01
N ILE A 124 2.60 -12.95 7.74
CA ILE A 124 3.02 -11.56 7.63
C ILE A 124 2.56 -10.74 8.82
N SER A 125 3.36 -9.73 9.20
CA SER A 125 2.92 -8.72 10.16
C SER A 125 2.06 -7.69 9.43
N VAL A 126 0.87 -7.41 9.97
CA VAL A 126 -0.06 -6.44 9.38
C VAL A 126 -0.40 -5.36 10.39
N LYS A 127 -0.25 -4.10 9.98
CA LYS A 127 -0.86 -2.93 10.64
C LYS A 127 -1.73 -2.17 9.67
N TYR A 128 -2.69 -1.41 10.19
CA TYR A 128 -3.53 -0.55 9.37
C TYR A 128 -3.76 0.81 10.04
N THR A 129 -4.06 1.78 9.22
CA THR A 129 -4.52 3.12 9.64
C THR A 129 -5.75 3.47 8.81
N GLU A 130 -6.81 3.90 9.48
CA GLU A 130 -8.10 4.25 8.87
C GLU A 130 -8.40 5.74 9.01
N ASN A 131 -9.39 6.25 8.27
CA ASN A 131 -9.84 7.65 8.29
C ASN A 131 -8.73 8.66 7.93
N ILE A 132 -7.81 8.27 7.05
CA ILE A 132 -6.67 9.10 6.66
C ILE A 132 -7.14 10.22 5.73
N LYS A 133 -6.94 11.46 6.17
CA LYS A 133 -7.26 12.64 5.37
C LYS A 133 -6.20 12.87 4.28
N PRO A 134 -6.54 13.53 3.16
CA PRO A 134 -5.58 13.82 2.09
C PRO A 134 -4.30 14.52 2.58
N THR A 135 -4.39 15.42 3.55
CA THR A 135 -3.26 16.14 4.14
C THR A 135 -2.35 15.26 5.02
N GLU A 136 -2.78 14.07 5.41
CA GLU A 136 -2.07 13.16 6.31
C GLU A 136 -1.41 11.99 5.57
N MET A 137 -1.78 11.76 4.30
CA MET A 137 -1.39 10.57 3.53
C MET A 137 0.13 10.41 3.41
N GLU A 138 0.85 11.48 3.08
CA GLU A 138 2.32 11.43 2.95
C GLU A 138 2.99 11.15 4.31
N ALA A 139 2.48 11.75 5.39
CA ALA A 139 3.03 11.55 6.73
C ALA A 139 2.84 10.09 7.19
N VAL A 140 1.65 9.51 6.98
CA VAL A 140 1.36 8.11 7.33
C VAL A 140 2.22 7.15 6.52
N PHE A 141 2.39 7.38 5.22
CA PHE A 141 3.25 6.55 4.38
C PHE A 141 4.72 6.65 4.80
N THR A 142 5.19 7.87 5.13
CA THR A 142 6.55 8.11 5.63
C THR A 142 6.77 7.38 6.96
N ASP A 143 5.79 7.42 7.86
CA ASP A 143 5.88 6.75 9.16
C ASP A 143 6.06 5.24 8.99
N TYR A 144 5.22 4.58 8.19
CA TYR A 144 5.36 3.15 7.92
C TYR A 144 6.68 2.80 7.20
N ALA A 145 7.06 3.57 6.17
CA ALA A 145 8.29 3.33 5.45
C ALA A 145 9.53 3.46 6.35
N SER A 146 9.55 4.47 7.24
CA SER A 146 10.65 4.69 8.21
C SER A 146 10.75 3.58 9.25
N GLN A 147 9.67 2.87 9.55
CA GLN A 147 9.63 1.70 10.44
C GLN A 147 10.02 0.39 9.72
N GLY A 148 10.45 0.47 8.45
CA GLY A 148 10.91 -0.69 7.68
C GLY A 148 9.78 -1.63 7.25
N TYR A 149 8.63 -1.09 6.87
CA TYR A 149 7.59 -1.89 6.24
C TYR A 149 7.99 -2.25 4.80
N ASP A 150 7.82 -3.53 4.45
CA ASP A 150 8.16 -4.05 3.12
C ASP A 150 7.15 -3.64 2.06
N LEU A 151 5.87 -3.54 2.45
CA LEU A 151 4.77 -3.19 1.57
C LEU A 151 3.80 -2.24 2.27
N ILE A 152 3.50 -1.11 1.60
CA ILE A 152 2.48 -0.15 2.02
C ILE A 152 1.39 -0.10 0.95
N ILE A 153 0.15 -0.36 1.35
CA ILE A 153 -1.03 -0.40 0.47
C ILE A 153 -1.89 0.82 0.76
N GLY A 154 -2.00 1.73 -0.20
CA GLY A 154 -2.95 2.84 -0.19
C GLY A 154 -4.24 2.42 -0.87
N HIS A 155 -5.29 2.19 -0.12
CA HIS A 155 -6.57 1.69 -0.65
C HIS A 155 -7.48 2.83 -1.10
N SER A 156 -7.00 3.61 -2.05
CA SER A 156 -7.71 4.65 -2.81
C SER A 156 -6.75 5.27 -3.82
N PHE A 157 -7.27 5.76 -4.95
CA PHE A 157 -6.51 6.57 -5.91
C PHE A 157 -5.87 7.83 -5.26
N SER A 158 -6.48 8.34 -4.20
CA SER A 158 -6.02 9.55 -3.49
C SER A 158 -4.62 9.42 -2.89
N PHE A 159 -4.14 8.19 -2.66
CA PHE A 159 -2.79 7.95 -2.15
C PHE A 159 -1.68 8.07 -3.21
N GLY A 160 -2.03 8.33 -4.48
CA GLY A 160 -1.07 8.30 -5.59
C GLY A 160 0.12 9.24 -5.40
N ASP A 161 -0.15 10.52 -5.16
CA ASP A 161 0.90 11.53 -4.99
C ASP A 161 1.76 11.26 -3.76
N ALA A 162 1.15 10.87 -2.65
CA ALA A 162 1.86 10.49 -1.43
C ALA A 162 2.76 9.26 -1.66
N ALA A 163 2.28 8.26 -2.41
CA ALA A 163 3.07 7.09 -2.74
C ALA A 163 4.32 7.46 -3.56
N LEU A 164 4.18 8.30 -4.58
CA LEU A 164 5.33 8.75 -5.39
C LEU A 164 6.33 9.54 -4.55
N ALA A 165 5.87 10.50 -3.76
CA ALA A 165 6.74 11.36 -2.94
C ALA A 165 7.52 10.57 -1.88
N VAL A 166 6.91 9.54 -1.28
CA VAL A 166 7.57 8.72 -0.25
C VAL A 166 8.48 7.67 -0.88
N ALA A 167 8.08 7.09 -2.01
CA ALA A 167 8.82 6.04 -2.70
C ALA A 167 10.24 6.45 -3.12
N GLU A 168 10.44 7.70 -3.51
CA GLU A 168 11.78 8.24 -3.84
C GLU A 168 12.74 8.19 -2.65
N ARG A 169 12.24 8.34 -1.43
CA ARG A 169 13.03 8.37 -0.19
C ARG A 169 13.24 6.98 0.40
N TYR A 170 12.40 6.01 0.03
CA TYR A 170 12.40 4.65 0.57
C TYR A 170 12.37 3.59 -0.55
N PRO A 171 13.49 3.41 -1.28
CA PRO A 171 13.54 2.55 -2.46
C PRO A 171 13.30 1.05 -2.17
N ASP A 172 13.60 0.62 -0.94
CA ASP A 172 13.43 -0.78 -0.52
C ASP A 172 11.96 -1.11 -0.22
N THR A 173 11.15 -0.14 0.23
CA THR A 173 9.73 -0.28 0.48
C THR A 173 8.96 -0.32 -0.84
N LYS A 174 8.01 -1.25 -0.97
CA LYS A 174 7.09 -1.32 -2.11
C LYS A 174 5.76 -0.65 -1.76
N PHE A 175 5.20 0.05 -2.74
CA PHE A 175 3.94 0.77 -2.58
C PHE A 175 2.92 0.27 -3.59
N ILE A 176 1.70 0.07 -3.12
CA ILE A 176 0.55 -0.25 -3.98
C ILE A 176 -0.52 0.80 -3.78
N VAL A 177 -1.05 1.32 -4.87
CA VAL A 177 -2.19 2.24 -4.87
C VAL A 177 -3.36 1.58 -5.57
N ILE A 178 -4.43 1.32 -4.83
CA ILE A 178 -5.66 0.73 -5.39
C ILE A 178 -6.45 1.83 -6.11
N ASP A 179 -6.94 1.49 -7.29
CA ASP A 179 -7.58 2.41 -8.24
C ASP A 179 -6.72 3.63 -8.63
N GLY A 180 -5.41 3.54 -8.40
CA GLY A 180 -4.45 4.56 -8.80
C GLY A 180 -4.10 4.50 -10.29
N THR A 181 -3.40 5.54 -10.74
CA THR A 181 -2.86 5.63 -12.12
C THR A 181 -1.37 5.90 -12.13
N VAL A 182 -0.75 5.98 -10.95
CA VAL A 182 0.67 6.28 -10.77
C VAL A 182 1.52 5.02 -10.81
N SER A 183 2.77 5.15 -11.23
CA SER A 183 3.75 4.07 -11.18
C SER A 183 5.17 4.61 -11.11
N SER A 184 6.07 3.91 -10.41
CA SER A 184 7.51 4.14 -10.40
C SER A 184 8.24 2.81 -10.20
N GLU A 185 9.54 2.83 -9.94
CA GLU A 185 10.33 1.60 -9.73
C GLU A 185 9.80 0.74 -8.57
N ASN A 186 9.28 1.39 -7.52
CA ASN A 186 8.75 0.73 -6.32
C ASN A 186 7.29 1.10 -6.01
N VAL A 187 6.57 1.77 -6.92
CA VAL A 187 5.14 2.06 -6.86
C VAL A 187 4.39 1.37 -7.98
N ALA A 188 3.35 0.63 -7.65
CA ALA A 188 2.43 0.05 -8.61
C ALA A 188 0.99 0.49 -8.32
N SER A 189 0.23 0.76 -9.35
CA SER A 189 -1.22 0.96 -9.25
C SER A 189 -1.97 -0.26 -9.76
N TYR A 190 -3.05 -0.62 -9.04
CA TYR A 190 -3.98 -1.66 -9.47
C TYR A 190 -5.34 -1.02 -9.67
N THR A 191 -5.87 -1.11 -10.88
CA THR A 191 -7.18 -0.57 -11.24
C THR A 191 -8.16 -1.69 -11.54
N LEU A 192 -9.36 -1.55 -10.99
CA LEU A 192 -10.51 -2.35 -11.38
C LEU A 192 -11.05 -1.84 -12.71
N LYS A 193 -11.65 -2.73 -13.51
CA LYS A 193 -12.35 -2.34 -14.74
C LYS A 193 -13.73 -1.75 -14.42
N MET A 194 -13.72 -0.65 -13.67
CA MET A 194 -14.92 -0.01 -13.13
C MET A 194 -15.92 0.40 -14.21
N GLN A 195 -15.46 0.65 -15.45
CA GLN A 195 -16.35 0.90 -16.58
C GLN A 195 -17.25 -0.28 -16.94
N GLU A 196 -16.82 -1.54 -16.67
CA GLU A 196 -17.64 -2.72 -16.95
C GLU A 196 -18.79 -2.83 -15.95
N VAL A 197 -18.52 -2.50 -14.66
CA VAL A 197 -19.54 -2.42 -13.61
C VAL A 197 -20.58 -1.37 -14.00
N GLY A 198 -20.14 -0.15 -14.26
CA GLY A 198 -21.04 0.92 -14.68
C GLY A 198 -21.85 0.57 -15.93
N TYR A 199 -21.25 -0.12 -16.90
CA TYR A 199 -21.95 -0.53 -18.12
C TYR A 199 -23.10 -1.50 -17.81
N LEU A 200 -22.88 -2.49 -16.93
CA LEU A 200 -23.94 -3.42 -16.52
C LEU A 200 -25.06 -2.72 -15.74
N GLU A 201 -24.70 -1.81 -14.82
CA GLU A 201 -25.67 -0.99 -14.09
C GLU A 201 -26.47 -0.12 -15.06
N GLY A 202 -25.82 0.48 -16.07
CA GLY A 202 -26.47 1.28 -17.11
C GLY A 202 -27.43 0.47 -17.97
N ILE A 203 -27.09 -0.76 -18.36
CA ILE A 203 -28.01 -1.66 -19.06
C ILE A 203 -29.28 -1.89 -18.21
N ALA A 204 -29.09 -2.23 -16.93
CA ALA A 204 -30.23 -2.48 -16.02
C ALA A 204 -31.11 -1.22 -15.91
N ALA A 205 -30.51 -0.05 -15.71
CA ALA A 205 -31.22 1.21 -15.60
C ALA A 205 -31.98 1.57 -16.89
N GLY A 206 -31.33 1.44 -18.05
CA GLY A 206 -31.93 1.74 -19.34
C GLY A 206 -33.11 0.83 -19.71
N MET A 207 -33.06 -0.43 -19.26
CA MET A 207 -34.17 -1.40 -19.43
C MET A 207 -35.31 -1.18 -18.45
N MET A 208 -35.06 -0.66 -17.25
CA MET A 208 -36.05 -0.56 -16.17
C MET A 208 -36.75 0.79 -16.12
N THR A 209 -36.17 1.86 -16.65
CA THR A 209 -36.77 3.20 -16.61
C THR A 209 -38.11 3.25 -17.34
N LYS A 210 -39.06 3.99 -16.78
CA LYS A 210 -40.37 4.28 -17.38
C LYS A 210 -40.49 5.69 -17.94
N THR A 211 -39.62 6.58 -17.47
CA THR A 211 -39.59 7.99 -17.88
C THR A 211 -38.55 8.30 -18.95
N ASN A 212 -37.70 7.34 -19.31
CA ASN A 212 -36.50 7.54 -20.12
C ASN A 212 -35.55 8.58 -19.52
N LYS A 213 -35.50 8.65 -18.20
CA LYS A 213 -34.58 9.51 -17.45
C LYS A 213 -34.00 8.74 -16.30
N VAL A 214 -32.68 8.55 -16.30
CA VAL A 214 -31.94 7.85 -15.26
C VAL A 214 -30.86 8.74 -14.64
N GLY A 215 -30.46 8.45 -13.42
CA GLY A 215 -29.49 9.20 -12.66
C GLY A 215 -28.30 8.37 -12.22
N PHE A 216 -27.17 9.03 -12.02
CA PHE A 216 -25.98 8.48 -11.37
C PHE A 216 -25.45 9.52 -10.39
N VAL A 217 -25.48 9.20 -9.10
CA VAL A 217 -24.93 10.05 -8.01
C VAL A 217 -23.63 9.46 -7.53
N ALA A 218 -22.56 10.23 -7.58
CA ALA A 218 -21.23 9.84 -7.16
C ALA A 218 -20.69 10.76 -6.06
N GLY A 219 -19.76 10.25 -5.24
CA GLY A 219 -19.09 11.01 -4.19
C GLY A 219 -18.02 11.94 -4.76
N LEU A 220 -16.84 11.41 -4.97
CA LEU A 220 -15.67 12.17 -5.42
C LEU A 220 -15.52 12.10 -6.95
N VAL A 221 -14.80 13.09 -7.49
CA VAL A 221 -14.33 13.05 -8.87
C VAL A 221 -12.95 12.40 -8.89
N GLY A 222 -12.85 11.24 -9.52
CA GLY A 222 -11.59 10.52 -9.66
C GLY A 222 -11.63 9.55 -10.85
N PRO A 223 -10.46 9.05 -11.32
CA PRO A 223 -10.39 8.24 -12.53
C PRO A 223 -11.31 7.01 -12.51
N ALA A 224 -11.39 6.30 -11.39
CA ALA A 224 -12.23 5.12 -11.23
C ALA A 224 -13.72 5.50 -11.29
N ILE A 225 -14.13 6.55 -10.61
CA ILE A 225 -15.53 7.01 -10.54
C ILE A 225 -16.00 7.53 -11.88
N ILE A 226 -15.13 8.26 -12.60
CA ILE A 226 -15.44 8.72 -13.97
C ILE A 226 -15.67 7.52 -14.89
N LYS A 227 -14.84 6.47 -14.78
CA LYS A 227 -15.02 5.23 -15.57
C LYS A 227 -16.37 4.56 -15.31
N VAL A 228 -16.83 4.50 -14.04
CA VAL A 228 -18.16 3.97 -13.70
C VAL A 228 -19.24 4.82 -14.37
N ALA A 229 -19.20 6.15 -14.19
CA ALA A 229 -20.21 7.07 -14.73
C ALA A 229 -20.31 7.00 -16.26
N GLU A 230 -19.16 6.96 -16.97
CA GLU A 230 -19.15 6.82 -18.43
C GLU A 230 -19.61 5.42 -18.87
N GLY A 231 -19.21 4.38 -18.15
CA GLY A 231 -19.72 3.01 -18.35
C GLY A 231 -21.24 2.96 -18.21
N TYR A 232 -21.78 3.54 -17.15
CA TYR A 232 -23.22 3.62 -16.89
C TYR A 232 -23.95 4.30 -18.07
N LYS A 233 -23.46 5.44 -18.51
CA LYS A 233 -24.04 6.14 -19.65
C LYS A 233 -24.03 5.30 -20.93
N LEU A 234 -22.91 4.65 -21.24
CA LEU A 234 -22.80 3.76 -22.40
C LEU A 234 -23.74 2.56 -22.30
N GLY A 235 -23.88 1.97 -21.09
CA GLY A 235 -24.79 0.87 -20.85
C GLY A 235 -26.25 1.25 -21.07
N VAL A 236 -26.68 2.43 -20.56
CA VAL A 236 -28.02 2.97 -20.81
C VAL A 236 -28.24 3.16 -22.30
N GLN A 237 -27.31 3.83 -23.00
CA GLN A 237 -27.44 4.12 -24.42
C GLN A 237 -27.49 2.87 -25.32
N ALA A 238 -26.83 1.79 -24.90
CA ALA A 238 -26.81 0.51 -25.60
C ALA A 238 -28.20 -0.13 -25.71
N VAL A 239 -29.04 0.05 -24.68
CA VAL A 239 -30.37 -0.58 -24.60
C VAL A 239 -31.51 0.42 -24.75
N ASN A 240 -31.28 1.70 -24.48
CA ASN A 240 -32.23 2.78 -24.57
C ASN A 240 -31.57 4.08 -25.09
N PRO A 241 -31.35 4.20 -26.42
CA PRO A 241 -30.60 5.31 -27.01
C PRO A 241 -31.23 6.70 -26.79
N ASN A 242 -32.53 6.77 -26.47
CA ASN A 242 -33.26 8.03 -26.25
C ASN A 242 -33.40 8.38 -24.76
N CYS A 243 -32.71 7.63 -23.86
CA CYS A 243 -32.77 7.88 -22.43
C CYS A 243 -31.80 9.01 -22.04
N ASP A 244 -32.28 9.97 -21.28
CA ASP A 244 -31.48 11.02 -20.69
C ASP A 244 -30.73 10.47 -19.44
N VAL A 245 -29.43 10.67 -19.40
CA VAL A 245 -28.58 10.26 -18.26
C VAL A 245 -28.08 11.49 -17.52
N TYR A 246 -28.47 11.62 -16.28
CA TYR A 246 -28.04 12.69 -15.36
C TYR A 246 -26.96 12.21 -14.44
N THR A 247 -25.84 12.93 -14.34
CA THR A 247 -24.74 12.61 -13.44
C THR A 247 -24.51 13.75 -12.46
N ALA A 248 -24.34 13.45 -11.17
CA ALA A 248 -23.98 14.42 -10.14
C ALA A 248 -22.84 13.89 -9.28
N TYR A 249 -21.92 14.77 -8.91
CA TYR A 249 -20.82 14.53 -8.00
C TYR A 249 -21.01 15.37 -6.74
N THR A 250 -21.10 14.73 -5.58
CA THR A 250 -21.40 15.41 -4.30
C THR A 250 -20.17 16.08 -3.68
N GLY A 251 -18.97 15.68 -4.10
CA GLY A 251 -17.69 16.10 -3.53
C GLY A 251 -17.37 15.46 -2.16
N SER A 252 -18.16 14.46 -1.72
CA SER A 252 -17.95 13.74 -0.46
C SER A 252 -18.45 12.31 -0.57
N THR A 253 -17.76 11.39 0.10
CA THR A 253 -18.19 9.98 0.23
C THR A 253 -19.01 9.73 1.49
N GLU A 254 -19.10 10.71 2.40
CA GLU A 254 -19.70 10.54 3.73
C GLU A 254 -20.89 11.47 3.96
N ASP A 255 -21.03 12.52 3.15
CA ASP A 255 -22.08 13.52 3.31
C ASP A 255 -23.42 13.02 2.75
N VAL A 256 -24.19 12.38 3.62
CA VAL A 256 -25.53 11.84 3.29
C VAL A 256 -26.48 12.94 2.82
N GLN A 257 -26.37 14.16 3.38
CA GLN A 257 -27.25 15.26 3.03
C GLN A 257 -27.03 15.71 1.59
N LYS A 258 -25.78 15.86 1.15
CA LYS A 258 -25.44 16.20 -0.24
C LYS A 258 -25.91 15.12 -1.23
N SER A 259 -25.78 13.86 -0.86
CA SER A 259 -26.23 12.73 -1.68
C SER A 259 -27.75 12.75 -1.82
N LYS A 260 -28.49 13.01 -0.74
CA LYS A 260 -29.93 13.17 -0.75
C LYS A 260 -30.37 14.35 -1.63
N GLU A 261 -29.72 15.50 -1.51
CA GLU A 261 -30.01 16.70 -2.32
C GLU A 261 -29.77 16.44 -3.81
N ALA A 262 -28.67 15.78 -4.16
CA ALA A 262 -28.36 15.40 -5.54
C ALA A 262 -29.44 14.46 -6.12
N ALA A 263 -29.83 13.43 -5.37
CA ALA A 263 -30.87 12.49 -5.78
C ALA A 263 -32.24 13.20 -5.91
N GLN A 264 -32.61 14.05 -4.95
CA GLN A 264 -33.87 14.81 -5.02
C GLN A 264 -33.91 15.72 -6.26
N ALA A 265 -32.82 16.43 -6.55
CA ALA A 265 -32.75 17.28 -7.73
C ALA A 265 -32.90 16.48 -9.07
N MET A 266 -32.52 15.21 -9.09
CA MET A 266 -32.76 14.33 -10.23
C MET A 266 -34.23 13.90 -10.29
N ILE A 267 -34.83 13.52 -9.16
CA ILE A 267 -36.25 13.16 -9.06
C ILE A 267 -37.13 14.31 -9.52
N ASP A 268 -36.80 15.55 -9.14
CA ASP A 268 -37.53 16.76 -9.55
C ASP A 268 -37.48 17.00 -11.08
N LYS A 269 -36.45 16.46 -11.75
CA LYS A 269 -36.35 16.45 -13.22
C LYS A 269 -37.07 15.29 -13.88
N GLY A 270 -37.70 14.43 -13.10
CA GLY A 270 -38.46 13.27 -13.57
C GLY A 270 -37.60 12.00 -13.75
N VAL A 271 -36.42 11.95 -13.16
CA VAL A 271 -35.62 10.72 -13.08
C VAL A 271 -36.37 9.72 -12.21
N ASP A 272 -36.55 8.51 -12.68
CA ASP A 272 -37.29 7.44 -11.98
C ASP A 272 -36.38 6.29 -11.48
N LEU A 273 -35.09 6.35 -11.82
CA LEU A 273 -34.11 5.37 -11.40
C LEU A 273 -32.75 6.04 -11.20
N ILE A 274 -32.17 5.88 -10.02
CA ILE A 274 -30.86 6.47 -9.65
C ILE A 274 -29.95 5.37 -9.13
#